data_a6d1f4445ffe94f48f75793f991984ba
#
_entry.id   a6d1f4445ffe94f48f75793f991984ba
#
_cell.length_a   1.000
_cell.length_b   1.000
_cell.length_c   1.000
_cell.angle_alpha   90.00
_cell.angle_beta   90.00
_cell.angle_gamma   90.00
#
_symmetry.space_group_name_H-M   'P 1'
#
loop_
_entity.id
_entity.type
_entity.pdbx_description
1 polymer ?
#
loop_
_entity_poly.entity_id
_entity_poly.type
_entity_poly.pdbx_seq_one_letter_code
_entity_poly.pdbx_strand_id
1 'polypeptide(L)'
;MQDALSDGTPMVVFCGQVVTTSIGTDSFQEADVVGISRACTKWNVMVKSVAELPRRIQEAFEIATSGRPGPVLVDLPKDITAGILRKPIPMHSTLPSRPSAATLAAKELGERQLQSTINRVARLVNVAKKPVLYVGQGILAQPEGPKLLKELADKASIPVTTTLQGLGGFDELDPKALHMLGMHGSAYANLAMQEADLIIAIGARFDDRVTGSIAKFAPQAKLAASENRGGIVHFEIMPKNINKVVQANEAVEGDCAENIRHLLPLVEPVPERPEWFAQINDWKSRFPLSLYEQQTPEGPIKPQALIEKLSDLTAHMKDRTIITTGVGQHQMWAAQHFRWRRPRSMITSGGLGTMGYGLPAAIGAKVARPDCLVIDIDGDASFNMTLTELTTAAQFNIGIKVLLLNNEEQGMVTQWQNLFYEDRFSHTHQKNPDFVRLAEAMGVAADRCTSPSDVEAKLKWLIESDGPALLEVFTDRKVPVLPMVPGGSGLHEFLVFDQGMSILLKVPAVLVLMLTLSLQQPRTLKEKL
;
A
#
# COMPACT_ATOMS: atom_id res chain seq x y z
N MET A 1 9.61 9.02 -10.31
CA MET A 1 10.63 9.06 -9.24
C MET A 1 10.01 9.41 -7.88
N GLN A 2 9.25 10.50 -7.74
CA GLN A 2 8.65 10.85 -6.44
C GLN A 2 7.76 9.74 -5.87
N ASP A 3 6.98 9.09 -6.71
CA ASP A 3 6.15 7.93 -6.34
C ASP A 3 7.01 6.78 -5.80
N ALA A 4 8.06 6.40 -6.53
CA ALA A 4 9.02 5.39 -6.10
C ALA A 4 9.73 5.75 -4.77
N LEU A 5 10.03 7.04 -4.54
CA LEU A 5 10.60 7.50 -3.28
C LEU A 5 9.59 7.36 -2.13
N SER A 6 8.34 7.70 -2.37
CA SER A 6 7.25 7.62 -1.38
C SER A 6 6.95 6.16 -0.99
N ASP A 7 7.00 5.25 -1.96
CA ASP A 7 6.68 3.82 -1.76
C ASP A 7 7.90 2.93 -1.46
N GLY A 8 9.12 3.51 -1.47
CA GLY A 8 10.33 2.72 -1.22
C GLY A 8 10.64 1.72 -2.34
N THR A 9 10.34 2.07 -3.59
CA THR A 9 10.59 1.24 -4.76
C THR A 9 11.99 1.51 -5.30
N PRO A 10 12.88 0.52 -5.39
CA PRO A 10 14.21 0.72 -5.95
C PRO A 10 14.12 0.97 -7.46
N MET A 11 14.77 2.03 -7.92
CA MET A 11 14.78 2.42 -9.32
C MET A 11 16.10 3.10 -9.65
N VAL A 12 16.73 2.73 -10.75
CA VAL A 12 17.89 3.44 -11.31
C VAL A 12 17.47 4.10 -12.62
N VAL A 13 17.56 5.42 -12.67
CA VAL A 13 17.20 6.23 -13.84
C VAL A 13 18.46 6.72 -14.51
N PHE A 14 18.64 6.41 -15.78
CA PHE A 14 19.70 6.98 -16.62
C PHE A 14 19.09 8.07 -17.49
N CYS A 15 19.61 9.29 -17.35
CA CYS A 15 19.15 10.45 -18.13
C CYS A 15 20.26 10.90 -19.09
N GLY A 16 19.92 11.15 -20.35
CA GLY A 16 20.84 11.74 -21.31
C GLY A 16 21.00 13.25 -21.07
N GLN A 17 22.22 13.77 -21.29
CA GLN A 17 22.56 15.17 -21.11
C GLN A 17 23.36 15.68 -22.34
N VAL A 18 23.36 16.97 -22.56
CA VAL A 18 24.23 17.61 -23.57
C VAL A 18 25.72 17.32 -23.27
N VAL A 19 26.62 17.56 -24.22
CA VAL A 19 28.04 17.36 -24.01
C VAL A 19 28.56 18.23 -22.86
N THR A 20 29.53 17.74 -22.13
CA THR A 20 30.06 18.42 -20.92
C THR A 20 30.51 19.87 -21.16
N THR A 21 31.02 20.19 -22.36
CA THR A 21 31.44 21.55 -22.74
C THR A 21 30.31 22.52 -23.02
N SER A 22 29.09 22.01 -23.20
CA SER A 22 27.88 22.84 -23.46
C SER A 22 27.06 23.07 -22.21
N ILE A 23 27.34 22.41 -21.11
CA ILE A 23 26.60 22.56 -19.84
C ILE A 23 26.79 23.98 -19.30
N GLY A 24 25.69 24.66 -18.98
CA GLY A 24 25.68 26.05 -18.50
C GLY A 24 25.73 27.11 -19.58
N THR A 25 25.48 26.72 -20.85
CA THR A 25 25.49 27.66 -22.00
C THR A 25 24.11 27.88 -22.61
N ASP A 26 23.04 27.44 -21.97
CA ASP A 26 21.66 27.41 -22.49
C ASP A 26 21.55 26.63 -23.82
N SER A 27 22.29 25.54 -23.93
CA SER A 27 22.29 24.67 -25.10
C SER A 27 20.93 24.07 -25.39
N PHE A 28 20.61 23.83 -26.66
CA PHE A 28 19.40 23.12 -27.04
C PHE A 28 19.31 21.76 -26.33
N GLN A 29 18.18 21.47 -25.66
CA GLN A 29 17.92 20.29 -24.84
C GLN A 29 18.76 20.18 -23.54
N GLU A 30 19.42 21.24 -23.11
CA GLU A 30 20.03 21.29 -21.80
C GLU A 30 18.97 21.40 -20.70
N ALA A 31 19.11 20.61 -19.62
CA ALA A 31 18.30 20.75 -18.41
C ALA A 31 19.14 20.43 -17.16
N ASP A 32 18.92 21.15 -16.07
CA ASP A 32 19.50 20.81 -14.77
C ASP A 32 18.80 19.60 -14.15
N VAL A 33 19.03 18.44 -14.75
CA VAL A 33 18.39 17.17 -14.32
C VAL A 33 18.77 16.80 -12.90
N VAL A 34 20.02 17.09 -12.48
CA VAL A 34 20.48 16.84 -11.10
C VAL A 34 19.74 17.72 -10.11
N GLY A 35 19.56 19.00 -10.42
CA GLY A 35 18.78 19.92 -9.59
C GLY A 35 17.33 19.51 -9.47
N ILE A 36 16.69 19.22 -10.62
CA ILE A 36 15.27 18.80 -10.68
C ILE A 36 15.03 17.51 -9.89
N SER A 37 15.92 16.51 -10.01
CA SER A 37 15.74 15.20 -9.39
C SER A 37 16.13 15.13 -7.90
N ARG A 38 16.81 16.13 -7.37
CA ARG A 38 17.33 16.14 -6.00
C ARG A 38 16.28 15.88 -4.93
N ALA A 39 15.11 16.46 -5.06
CA ALA A 39 14.01 16.34 -4.09
C ALA A 39 13.28 15.00 -4.18
N CYS A 40 13.35 14.31 -5.32
CA CYS A 40 12.58 13.09 -5.58
C CYS A 40 13.45 11.83 -5.77
N THR A 41 14.72 11.85 -5.33
CA THR A 41 15.64 10.72 -5.38
C THR A 41 16.38 10.53 -4.05
N LYS A 42 16.86 9.32 -3.79
CA LYS A 42 17.78 9.06 -2.68
C LYS A 42 19.16 9.66 -2.94
N TRP A 43 19.57 9.65 -4.20
CA TRP A 43 20.85 10.13 -4.66
C TRP A 43 20.78 10.41 -6.16
N ASN A 44 21.53 11.40 -6.61
CA ASN A 44 21.70 11.70 -8.01
C ASN A 44 23.13 12.16 -8.28
N VAL A 45 23.61 11.95 -9.51
CA VAL A 45 24.95 12.33 -9.92
C VAL A 45 25.01 12.58 -11.42
N MET A 46 25.76 13.60 -11.84
CA MET A 46 26.21 13.74 -13.21
C MET A 46 27.60 13.11 -13.35
N VAL A 47 27.78 12.25 -14.34
CA VAL A 47 29.07 11.61 -14.65
C VAL A 47 29.95 12.59 -15.40
N LYS A 48 31.18 12.84 -14.90
CA LYS A 48 32.06 13.86 -15.45
C LYS A 48 33.21 13.27 -16.28
N SER A 49 33.42 11.96 -16.26
CA SER A 49 34.44 11.28 -17.05
C SER A 49 34.08 9.84 -17.35
N VAL A 50 34.56 9.32 -18.49
CA VAL A 50 34.37 7.89 -18.83
C VAL A 50 34.98 6.97 -17.77
N ALA A 51 36.08 7.40 -17.13
CA ALA A 51 36.77 6.59 -16.13
C ALA A 51 35.95 6.37 -14.84
N GLU A 52 35.04 7.28 -14.49
CA GLU A 52 34.18 7.12 -13.30
C GLU A 52 32.84 6.44 -13.61
N LEU A 53 32.47 6.34 -14.89
CA LEU A 53 31.14 5.81 -15.29
C LEU A 53 30.82 4.42 -14.68
N PRO A 54 31.73 3.40 -14.74
CA PRO A 54 31.40 2.09 -14.15
C PRO A 54 31.16 2.16 -12.65
N ARG A 55 31.96 2.96 -11.93
CA ARG A 55 31.79 3.16 -10.49
C ARG A 55 30.45 3.81 -10.17
N ARG A 56 30.05 4.87 -10.91
CA ARG A 56 28.78 5.58 -10.68
C ARG A 56 27.56 4.70 -10.94
N ILE A 57 27.63 3.85 -11.97
CA ILE A 57 26.56 2.87 -12.23
C ILE A 57 26.44 1.87 -11.07
N GLN A 58 27.55 1.33 -10.60
CA GLN A 58 27.54 0.39 -9.47
C GLN A 58 27.00 1.04 -8.19
N GLU A 59 27.48 2.25 -7.83
CA GLU A 59 26.98 3.03 -6.70
C GLU A 59 25.47 3.26 -6.81
N ALA A 60 24.95 3.53 -8.01
CA ALA A 60 23.52 3.76 -8.25
C ALA A 60 22.67 2.54 -7.85
N PHE A 61 23.05 1.33 -8.27
CA PHE A 61 22.32 0.10 -7.91
C PHE A 61 22.43 -0.22 -6.42
N GLU A 62 23.62 -0.05 -5.82
CA GLU A 62 23.83 -0.26 -4.39
C GLU A 62 23.00 0.71 -3.54
N ILE A 63 22.98 2.00 -3.90
CA ILE A 63 22.21 3.02 -3.17
C ILE A 63 20.71 2.79 -3.34
N ALA A 64 20.26 2.47 -4.57
CA ALA A 64 18.83 2.25 -4.83
C ALA A 64 18.25 1.14 -3.96
N THR A 65 19.01 0.09 -3.67
CA THR A 65 18.57 -1.10 -2.94
C THR A 65 18.93 -1.09 -1.45
N SER A 66 19.85 -0.20 -1.00
CA SER A 66 20.30 -0.16 0.40
C SER A 66 19.30 0.50 1.35
N GLY A 67 19.27 0.08 2.61
CA GLY A 67 18.38 0.62 3.64
C GLY A 67 16.92 0.57 3.18
N ARG A 68 16.17 1.69 3.32
CA ARG A 68 14.89 1.81 2.65
C ARG A 68 15.14 2.01 1.15
N PRO A 69 14.70 1.10 0.27
CA PRO A 69 14.88 1.23 -1.17
C PRO A 69 14.26 2.52 -1.73
N GLY A 70 14.70 2.94 -2.91
CA GLY A 70 14.17 4.14 -3.55
C GLY A 70 14.92 4.52 -4.82
N PRO A 71 14.45 5.54 -5.55
CA PRO A 71 15.00 5.94 -6.83
C PRO A 71 16.35 6.65 -6.69
N VAL A 72 17.20 6.41 -7.67
CA VAL A 72 18.46 7.16 -7.91
C VAL A 72 18.52 7.57 -9.38
N LEU A 73 19.23 8.67 -9.68
CA LEU A 73 19.40 9.15 -11.04
C LEU A 73 20.86 9.35 -11.39
N VAL A 74 21.27 8.85 -12.56
CA VAL A 74 22.59 9.05 -13.16
C VAL A 74 22.42 9.87 -14.44
N ASP A 75 22.93 11.10 -14.44
CA ASP A 75 22.92 12.02 -15.57
C ASP A 75 24.15 11.76 -16.43
N LEU A 76 23.94 11.48 -17.72
CA LEU A 76 24.94 10.95 -18.65
C LEU A 76 25.17 11.93 -19.81
N PRO A 77 26.19 12.80 -19.74
CA PRO A 77 26.57 13.62 -20.86
C PRO A 77 26.94 12.81 -22.11
N LYS A 78 26.56 13.28 -23.28
CA LYS A 78 26.69 12.58 -24.57
C LYS A 78 28.15 12.20 -24.87
N ASP A 79 29.12 13.08 -24.60
CA ASP A 79 30.56 12.84 -24.80
C ASP A 79 31.12 11.77 -23.86
N ILE A 80 30.54 11.63 -22.68
CA ILE A 80 30.91 10.56 -21.72
C ILE A 80 30.46 9.20 -22.25
N THR A 81 29.20 9.09 -22.72
CA THR A 81 28.68 7.83 -23.27
C THR A 81 29.29 7.43 -24.60
N ALA A 82 29.76 8.40 -25.40
CA ALA A 82 30.48 8.18 -26.65
C ALA A 82 31.97 7.88 -26.43
N GLY A 83 32.48 8.10 -25.22
CA GLY A 83 33.90 7.91 -24.90
C GLY A 83 34.29 6.44 -24.79
N ILE A 84 35.61 6.17 -24.96
CA ILE A 84 36.19 4.83 -24.86
C ILE A 84 36.82 4.64 -23.48
N LEU A 85 36.32 3.68 -22.71
CA LEU A 85 36.95 3.28 -21.46
C LEU A 85 38.18 2.43 -21.75
N ARG A 86 39.37 2.94 -21.38
CA ARG A 86 40.64 2.27 -21.58
C ARG A 86 41.18 1.52 -20.36
N LYS A 87 40.41 1.58 -19.23
CA LYS A 87 40.77 0.88 -17.98
C LYS A 87 39.82 -0.30 -17.78
N PRO A 88 40.26 -1.38 -17.11
CA PRO A 88 39.37 -2.47 -16.73
C PRO A 88 38.21 -1.97 -15.89
N ILE A 89 37.02 -2.54 -16.11
CA ILE A 89 35.87 -2.29 -15.26
C ILE A 89 36.15 -2.91 -13.88
N PRO A 90 36.03 -2.16 -12.77
CA PRO A 90 36.20 -2.73 -11.44
C PRO A 90 35.15 -3.85 -11.22
N MET A 91 35.63 -5.02 -10.79
CA MET A 91 34.75 -6.19 -10.54
C MET A 91 34.06 -6.13 -9.18
N HIS A 92 34.43 -5.18 -8.32
CA HIS A 92 33.93 -5.06 -6.96
C HIS A 92 33.70 -3.60 -6.60
N SER A 93 32.72 -3.37 -5.69
CA SER A 93 32.44 -2.06 -5.10
C SER A 93 33.71 -1.44 -4.51
N THR A 94 33.90 -0.14 -4.74
CA THR A 94 35.03 0.64 -4.17
C THR A 94 34.74 1.11 -2.74
N LEU A 95 33.65 0.64 -2.11
CA LEU A 95 33.41 0.88 -0.69
C LEU A 95 34.56 0.30 0.14
N PRO A 96 35.00 0.95 1.23
CA PRO A 96 36.12 0.48 2.05
C PRO A 96 35.89 -0.97 2.48
N SER A 97 36.76 -1.89 2.05
CA SER A 97 36.61 -3.32 2.33
C SER A 97 36.88 -3.71 3.80
N ARG A 98 37.37 -2.78 4.60
CA ARG A 98 37.64 -2.99 6.04
C ARG A 98 37.16 -1.78 6.84
N PRO A 99 36.17 -1.97 7.74
CA PRO A 99 35.75 -0.92 8.64
C PRO A 99 36.88 -0.55 9.62
N SER A 100 36.95 0.72 10.00
CA SER A 100 37.89 1.18 11.03
C SER A 100 37.55 0.55 12.40
N ALA A 101 38.53 0.54 13.32
CA ALA A 101 38.32 0.08 14.69
C ALA A 101 37.18 0.85 15.39
N ALA A 102 37.06 2.15 15.12
CA ALA A 102 35.96 2.98 15.62
C ALA A 102 34.59 2.54 15.04
N THR A 103 34.54 2.21 13.75
CA THR A 103 33.34 1.70 13.08
C THR A 103 32.92 0.33 13.65
N LEU A 104 33.90 -0.55 13.92
CA LEU A 104 33.65 -1.85 14.55
C LEU A 104 33.13 -1.69 15.98
N ALA A 105 33.73 -0.82 16.78
CA ALA A 105 33.28 -0.54 18.14
C ALA A 105 31.87 0.07 18.20
N ALA A 106 31.56 0.98 17.26
CA ALA A 106 30.23 1.56 17.12
C ALA A 106 29.20 0.49 16.72
N LYS A 107 29.55 -0.45 15.85
CA LYS A 107 28.71 -1.57 15.46
C LYS A 107 28.43 -2.50 16.64
N GLU A 108 29.44 -2.89 17.41
CA GLU A 108 29.26 -3.73 18.60
C GLU A 108 28.36 -3.06 19.66
N LEU A 109 28.55 -1.75 19.88
CA LEU A 109 27.68 -1.00 20.79
C LEU A 109 26.24 -0.98 20.29
N GLY A 110 26.03 -0.74 18.99
CA GLY A 110 24.71 -0.79 18.37
C GLY A 110 24.04 -2.15 18.51
N GLU A 111 24.77 -3.24 18.29
CA GLU A 111 24.28 -4.61 18.46
C GLU A 111 23.86 -4.91 19.92
N ARG A 112 24.65 -4.45 20.90
CA ARG A 112 24.29 -4.58 22.33
C ARG A 112 23.04 -3.78 22.69
N GLN A 113 22.92 -2.56 22.17
CA GLN A 113 21.73 -1.72 22.37
C GLN A 113 20.49 -2.35 21.73
N LEU A 114 20.61 -2.87 20.51
CA LEU A 114 19.56 -3.57 19.81
C LEU A 114 19.08 -4.80 20.62
N GLN A 115 19.99 -5.66 21.09
CA GLN A 115 19.64 -6.83 21.88
C GLN A 115 18.92 -6.44 23.17
N SER A 116 19.38 -5.38 23.85
CA SER A 116 18.70 -4.85 25.04
C SER A 116 17.28 -4.39 24.75
N THR A 117 17.08 -3.70 23.62
CA THR A 117 15.76 -3.24 23.16
C THR A 117 14.85 -4.43 22.82
N ILE A 118 15.36 -5.43 22.09
CA ILE A 118 14.61 -6.65 21.76
C ILE A 118 14.18 -7.39 23.03
N ASN A 119 15.02 -7.46 24.06
CA ASN A 119 14.67 -8.06 25.36
C ASN A 119 13.53 -7.29 26.05
N ARG A 120 13.49 -5.94 25.96
CA ARG A 120 12.38 -5.13 26.49
C ARG A 120 11.10 -5.36 25.70
N VAL A 121 11.21 -5.39 24.35
CA VAL A 121 10.07 -5.69 23.47
C VAL A 121 9.48 -7.08 23.78
N ALA A 122 10.31 -8.11 23.94
CA ALA A 122 9.86 -9.45 24.30
C ALA A 122 9.05 -9.44 25.61
N ARG A 123 9.54 -8.73 26.64
CA ARG A 123 8.79 -8.59 27.91
C ARG A 123 7.43 -7.93 27.71
N LEU A 124 7.35 -6.86 26.88
CA LEU A 124 6.06 -6.21 26.56
C LEU A 124 5.11 -7.18 25.86
N VAL A 125 5.60 -7.95 24.88
CA VAL A 125 4.80 -8.97 24.17
C VAL A 125 4.26 -10.04 25.13
N ASN A 126 5.10 -10.52 26.06
CA ASN A 126 4.75 -11.58 27.00
C ASN A 126 3.71 -11.15 28.04
N VAL A 127 3.65 -9.86 28.40
CA VAL A 127 2.68 -9.35 29.39
C VAL A 127 1.44 -8.70 28.79
N ALA A 128 1.45 -8.35 27.50
CA ALA A 128 0.33 -7.70 26.84
C ALA A 128 -0.94 -8.57 26.85
N LYS A 129 -2.09 -7.96 27.08
CA LYS A 129 -3.39 -8.62 27.07
C LYS A 129 -4.12 -8.47 25.73
N LYS A 130 -3.95 -7.30 25.09
CA LYS A 130 -4.58 -6.94 23.82
C LYS A 130 -3.54 -6.46 22.80
N PRO A 131 -2.52 -7.27 22.45
CA PRO A 131 -1.54 -6.85 21.45
C PRO A 131 -2.14 -6.86 20.05
N VAL A 132 -1.55 -6.01 19.15
CA VAL A 132 -1.83 -5.97 17.72
C VAL A 132 -0.53 -5.84 16.94
N LEU A 133 -0.34 -6.66 15.90
CA LEU A 133 0.69 -6.49 14.89
C LEU A 133 0.17 -5.55 13.80
N TYR A 134 0.80 -4.39 13.67
CA TYR A 134 0.53 -3.39 12.63
C TYR A 134 1.64 -3.44 11.58
N VAL A 135 1.33 -3.98 10.39
CA VAL A 135 2.32 -4.43 9.44
C VAL A 135 2.31 -3.59 8.16
N GLY A 136 3.44 -2.98 7.86
CA GLY A 136 3.66 -2.23 6.63
C GLY A 136 4.49 -2.98 5.59
N GLN A 137 4.83 -2.28 4.51
CA GLN A 137 5.61 -2.82 3.38
C GLN A 137 6.99 -3.37 3.81
N GLY A 138 7.57 -2.85 4.89
CA GLY A 138 8.91 -3.26 5.34
C GLY A 138 9.04 -4.77 5.59
N ILE A 139 7.96 -5.46 5.98
CA ILE A 139 7.98 -6.92 6.15
C ILE A 139 8.20 -7.67 4.82
N LEU A 140 7.88 -7.04 3.70
CA LEU A 140 8.04 -7.60 2.36
C LEU A 140 9.45 -7.41 1.79
N ALA A 141 10.34 -6.70 2.48
CA ALA A 141 11.70 -6.44 2.02
C ALA A 141 12.51 -7.74 1.86
N GLN A 142 12.32 -8.68 2.79
CA GLN A 142 12.95 -10.00 2.76
C GLN A 142 11.93 -11.10 2.43
N PRO A 143 12.31 -12.12 1.64
CA PRO A 143 11.40 -13.22 1.27
C PRO A 143 10.82 -13.98 2.48
N GLU A 144 11.58 -14.12 3.56
CA GLU A 144 11.16 -14.79 4.79
C GLU A 144 10.34 -13.92 5.74
N GLY A 145 10.29 -12.62 5.52
CA GLY A 145 9.57 -11.69 6.40
C GLY A 145 8.12 -12.09 6.70
N PRO A 146 7.28 -12.40 5.72
CA PRO A 146 5.91 -12.86 5.94
C PRO A 146 5.81 -14.16 6.74
N LYS A 147 6.75 -15.10 6.55
CA LYS A 147 6.81 -16.34 7.33
C LYS A 147 7.13 -16.06 8.80
N LEU A 148 8.13 -15.24 9.06
CA LEU A 148 8.51 -14.84 10.42
C LEU A 148 7.41 -14.06 11.13
N LEU A 149 6.69 -13.20 10.39
CA LEU A 149 5.50 -12.52 10.88
C LEU A 149 4.42 -13.51 11.31
N LYS A 150 4.14 -14.52 10.48
CA LYS A 150 3.16 -15.57 10.79
C LYS A 150 3.59 -16.37 12.02
N GLU A 151 4.86 -16.75 12.13
CA GLU A 151 5.42 -17.43 13.30
C GLU A 151 5.25 -16.61 14.58
N LEU A 152 5.48 -15.29 14.52
CA LEU A 152 5.28 -14.39 15.67
C LEU A 152 3.80 -14.29 16.05
N ALA A 153 2.93 -14.10 15.06
CA ALA A 153 1.48 -14.02 15.26
C ALA A 153 0.90 -15.29 15.86
N ASP A 154 1.40 -16.46 15.42
CA ASP A 154 0.95 -17.76 15.94
C ASP A 154 1.48 -18.02 17.34
N LYS A 155 2.78 -17.80 17.56
CA LYS A 155 3.43 -18.08 18.84
C LYS A 155 2.84 -17.28 19.99
N ALA A 156 2.55 -16.00 19.75
CA ALA A 156 2.01 -15.10 20.78
C ALA A 156 0.50 -14.88 20.69
N SER A 157 -0.19 -15.57 19.77
CA SER A 157 -1.64 -15.42 19.52
C SER A 157 -2.03 -13.95 19.32
N ILE A 158 -1.39 -13.26 18.35
CA ILE A 158 -1.60 -11.82 18.11
C ILE A 158 -2.35 -11.61 16.81
N PRO A 159 -3.45 -10.82 16.80
CA PRO A 159 -4.12 -10.42 15.56
C PRO A 159 -3.24 -9.46 14.73
N VAL A 160 -3.40 -9.53 13.41
CA VAL A 160 -2.57 -8.82 12.43
C VAL A 160 -3.42 -7.91 11.55
N THR A 161 -3.05 -6.65 11.48
CA THR A 161 -3.58 -5.70 10.49
C THR A 161 -2.47 -5.18 9.59
N THR A 162 -2.78 -4.89 8.34
CA THR A 162 -1.80 -4.46 7.33
C THR A 162 -2.10 -3.06 6.80
N THR A 163 -1.06 -2.36 6.37
CA THR A 163 -1.25 -1.15 5.54
C THR A 163 -1.63 -1.55 4.12
N LEU A 164 -2.07 -0.58 3.30
CA LEU A 164 -2.29 -0.78 1.86
C LEU A 164 -1.08 -1.45 1.17
N GLN A 165 0.13 -0.96 1.42
CA GLN A 165 1.37 -1.51 0.86
C GLN A 165 1.85 -2.80 1.57
N GLY A 166 1.24 -3.17 2.68
CA GLY A 166 1.51 -4.41 3.41
C GLY A 166 0.57 -5.56 3.07
N LEU A 167 -0.45 -5.31 2.22
CA LEU A 167 -1.42 -6.32 1.81
C LEU A 167 -0.73 -7.54 1.20
N GLY A 168 -1.20 -8.73 1.58
CA GLY A 168 -0.60 -10.01 1.22
C GLY A 168 0.62 -10.41 2.05
N GLY A 169 1.13 -9.54 2.94
CA GLY A 169 2.18 -9.89 3.90
C GLY A 169 1.68 -10.83 5.01
N PHE A 170 0.38 -10.88 5.20
CA PHE A 170 -0.32 -11.85 6.05
C PHE A 170 -1.55 -12.36 5.28
N ASP A 171 -1.83 -13.68 5.37
CA ASP A 171 -2.98 -14.28 4.66
C ASP A 171 -4.29 -13.77 5.27
N GLU A 172 -5.12 -13.09 4.49
CA GLU A 172 -6.40 -12.54 4.96
C GLU A 172 -7.47 -13.59 5.28
N LEU A 173 -7.26 -14.86 4.91
CA LEU A 173 -8.11 -15.98 5.35
C LEU A 173 -7.71 -16.55 6.72
N ASP A 174 -6.59 -16.12 7.28
CA ASP A 174 -6.22 -16.49 8.64
C ASP A 174 -7.19 -15.85 9.66
N PRO A 175 -7.70 -16.59 10.65
CA PRO A 175 -8.60 -16.04 11.68
C PRO A 175 -8.05 -14.83 12.43
N LYS A 176 -6.72 -14.71 12.52
CA LYS A 176 -6.03 -13.56 13.14
C LYS A 176 -5.98 -12.33 12.24
N ALA A 177 -6.32 -12.45 10.95
CA ALA A 177 -6.30 -11.31 10.03
C ALA A 177 -7.40 -10.30 10.37
N LEU A 178 -7.01 -9.05 10.47
CA LEU A 178 -7.91 -7.90 10.65
C LEU A 178 -8.06 -7.10 9.35
N HIS A 179 -7.51 -7.58 8.23
CA HIS A 179 -7.46 -6.85 6.95
C HIS A 179 -6.71 -5.51 7.07
N MET A 180 -6.93 -4.62 6.10
CA MET A 180 -6.31 -3.29 6.10
C MET A 180 -6.91 -2.38 7.18
N LEU A 181 -6.07 -1.54 7.81
CA LEU A 181 -6.48 -0.49 8.76
C LEU A 181 -6.48 0.89 8.10
N GLY A 182 -6.96 1.89 8.83
CA GLY A 182 -6.86 3.30 8.46
C GLY A 182 -8.14 3.86 7.87
N MET A 183 -8.02 4.94 7.09
CA MET A 183 -9.15 5.72 6.56
C MET A 183 -10.20 4.85 5.85
N HIS A 184 -9.78 3.94 5.00
CA HIS A 184 -10.63 2.98 4.29
C HIS A 184 -10.36 1.53 4.74
N GLY A 185 -9.83 1.37 5.95
CA GLY A 185 -9.60 0.06 6.56
C GLY A 185 -10.89 -0.55 7.12
N SER A 186 -10.80 -1.81 7.54
CA SER A 186 -11.90 -2.45 8.24
C SER A 186 -12.18 -1.78 9.58
N ALA A 187 -13.45 -1.68 9.96
CA ALA A 187 -13.85 -1.09 11.24
C ALA A 187 -13.22 -1.83 12.43
N TYR A 188 -13.16 -3.16 12.36
CA TYR A 188 -12.59 -3.99 13.42
C TYR A 188 -11.06 -3.85 13.54
N ALA A 189 -10.31 -3.60 12.45
CA ALA A 189 -8.90 -3.27 12.53
C ALA A 189 -8.70 -1.92 13.24
N ASN A 190 -9.49 -0.92 12.86
CA ASN A 190 -9.43 0.41 13.45
C ASN A 190 -9.78 0.40 14.95
N LEU A 191 -10.81 -0.34 15.33
CA LEU A 191 -11.17 -0.52 16.75
C LEU A 191 -10.08 -1.28 17.52
N ALA A 192 -9.51 -2.33 16.92
CA ALA A 192 -8.42 -3.08 17.54
C ALA A 192 -7.20 -2.19 17.81
N MET A 193 -6.84 -1.30 16.87
CA MET A 193 -5.75 -0.33 17.08
C MET A 193 -6.02 0.64 18.24
N GLN A 194 -7.27 1.03 18.46
CA GLN A 194 -7.64 1.96 19.54
C GLN A 194 -7.69 1.27 20.92
N GLU A 195 -8.07 -0.01 20.95
CA GLU A 195 -8.23 -0.80 22.18
C GLU A 195 -6.99 -1.62 22.56
N ALA A 196 -5.99 -1.71 21.66
CA ALA A 196 -4.75 -2.42 21.94
C ALA A 196 -3.97 -1.80 23.08
N ASP A 197 -3.48 -2.62 24.00
CA ASP A 197 -2.53 -2.21 25.04
C ASP A 197 -1.08 -2.24 24.54
N LEU A 198 -0.80 -2.99 23.48
CA LEU A 198 0.49 -3.05 22.80
C LEU A 198 0.30 -3.05 21.28
N ILE A 199 0.86 -2.06 20.61
CA ILE A 199 0.94 -2.00 19.16
C ILE A 199 2.39 -2.28 18.75
N ILE A 200 2.58 -3.29 17.89
CA ILE A 200 3.87 -3.62 17.32
C ILE A 200 3.84 -3.25 15.85
N ALA A 201 4.36 -2.07 15.53
CA ALA A 201 4.45 -1.57 14.17
C ALA A 201 5.70 -2.16 13.49
N ILE A 202 5.50 -2.90 12.41
CA ILE A 202 6.56 -3.61 11.69
C ILE A 202 6.68 -3.05 10.28
N GLY A 203 7.75 -2.28 10.01
CA GLY A 203 8.01 -1.71 8.70
C GLY A 203 6.91 -0.79 8.18
N ALA A 204 6.27 -0.05 9.08
CA ALA A 204 5.18 0.87 8.82
C ALA A 204 5.55 2.30 9.22
N ARG A 205 4.99 3.32 8.53
CA ARG A 205 5.43 4.72 8.66
C ARG A 205 4.52 5.61 9.50
N PHE A 206 3.39 5.12 9.95
CA PHE A 206 2.36 5.90 10.65
C PHE A 206 1.87 7.11 9.83
N ASP A 207 1.60 6.93 8.54
CA ASP A 207 1.04 8.00 7.70
C ASP A 207 -0.39 8.39 8.14
N ASP A 208 -0.84 9.57 7.70
CA ASP A 208 -2.12 10.14 8.10
C ASP A 208 -3.34 9.32 7.66
N ARG A 209 -3.23 8.57 6.56
CA ARG A 209 -4.29 7.66 6.09
C ARG A 209 -4.48 6.47 7.03
N VAL A 210 -3.45 6.13 7.79
CA VAL A 210 -3.46 5.04 8.77
C VAL A 210 -3.80 5.53 10.16
N THR A 211 -3.20 6.64 10.62
CA THR A 211 -3.36 7.11 12.00
C THR A 211 -4.63 7.92 12.24
N GLY A 212 -5.16 8.54 11.17
CA GLY A 212 -6.14 9.60 11.36
C GLY A 212 -5.59 10.71 12.25
N SER A 213 -6.39 11.23 13.16
CA SER A 213 -5.95 12.22 14.14
C SER A 213 -4.91 11.64 15.10
N ILE A 214 -3.67 12.13 15.06
CA ILE A 214 -2.57 11.65 15.91
C ILE A 214 -2.89 11.81 17.40
N ALA A 215 -3.60 12.87 17.78
CA ALA A 215 -4.00 13.11 19.16
C ALA A 215 -4.95 12.02 19.69
N LYS A 216 -5.79 11.46 18.82
CA LYS A 216 -6.76 10.40 19.14
C LYS A 216 -6.23 8.98 18.86
N PHE A 217 -5.03 8.84 18.32
CA PHE A 217 -4.46 7.55 17.92
C PHE A 217 -3.98 6.74 19.12
N ALA A 218 -4.37 5.45 19.17
CA ALA A 218 -3.89 4.44 20.12
C ALA A 218 -3.95 4.85 21.61
N PRO A 219 -5.11 5.31 22.12
CA PRO A 219 -5.20 5.82 23.49
C PRO A 219 -4.90 4.75 24.54
N GLN A 220 -5.31 3.50 24.32
CA GLN A 220 -5.08 2.41 25.29
C GLN A 220 -3.61 1.98 25.31
N ALA A 221 -2.92 1.96 24.17
CA ALA A 221 -1.48 1.71 24.15
C ALA A 221 -0.69 2.82 24.88
N LYS A 222 -1.06 4.08 24.69
CA LYS A 222 -0.45 5.21 25.42
C LYS A 222 -0.67 5.10 26.93
N LEU A 223 -1.87 4.72 27.36
CA LEU A 223 -2.19 4.47 28.76
C LEU A 223 -1.34 3.30 29.30
N ALA A 224 -1.31 2.18 28.60
CA ALA A 224 -0.53 1.01 28.99
C ALA A 224 0.98 1.32 29.10
N ALA A 225 1.49 2.20 28.24
CA ALA A 225 2.88 2.67 28.32
C ALA A 225 3.17 3.43 29.62
N SER A 226 2.26 4.29 30.08
CA SER A 226 2.42 5.00 31.35
C SER A 226 2.44 4.09 32.57
N GLU A 227 1.89 2.88 32.41
CA GLU A 227 1.87 1.82 33.43
C GLU A 227 2.98 0.75 33.22
N ASN A 228 3.89 0.94 32.27
CA ASN A 228 4.99 0.04 31.91
C ASN A 228 4.55 -1.41 31.53
N ARG A 229 3.32 -1.58 31.01
CA ARG A 229 2.76 -2.89 30.63
C ARG A 229 2.41 -3.00 29.16
N GLY A 230 2.71 -1.99 28.33
CA GLY A 230 2.38 -1.95 26.92
C GLY A 230 2.98 -0.74 26.23
N GLY A 231 2.34 -0.28 25.17
CA GLY A 231 2.77 0.90 24.42
C GLY A 231 2.87 0.68 22.93
N ILE A 232 3.70 1.46 22.27
CA ILE A 232 3.96 1.37 20.82
C ILE A 232 5.41 0.96 20.62
N VAL A 233 5.60 -0.17 19.94
CA VAL A 233 6.91 -0.67 19.50
C VAL A 233 7.03 -0.41 18.00
N HIS A 234 8.15 0.14 17.53
CA HIS A 234 8.36 0.47 16.14
C HIS A 234 9.62 -0.20 15.57
N PHE A 235 9.43 -1.17 14.68
CA PHE A 235 10.48 -1.78 13.85
C PHE A 235 10.64 -0.97 12.57
N GLU A 236 11.76 -0.27 12.41
CA GLU A 236 11.98 0.66 11.29
C GLU A 236 13.44 0.66 10.84
N ILE A 237 13.66 0.53 9.54
CA ILE A 237 15.00 0.52 8.94
C ILE A 237 15.63 1.91 8.82
N MET A 238 14.80 2.98 8.80
CA MET A 238 15.23 4.36 8.65
C MET A 238 15.15 5.12 9.97
N PRO A 239 16.27 5.42 10.63
CA PRO A 239 16.29 6.13 11.92
C PRO A 239 15.49 7.42 11.92
N LYS A 240 15.51 8.19 10.82
CA LYS A 240 14.77 9.45 10.68
C LYS A 240 13.24 9.31 10.70
N ASN A 241 12.71 8.09 10.51
CA ASN A 241 11.27 7.83 10.58
C ASN A 241 10.81 7.45 12.00
N ILE A 242 11.74 7.05 12.86
CA ILE A 242 11.47 6.74 14.26
C ILE A 242 11.08 8.04 14.98
N ASN A 243 9.97 8.01 15.71
CA ASN A 243 9.41 9.16 16.43
C ASN A 243 9.04 10.39 15.56
N LYS A 244 8.95 10.20 14.24
CA LYS A 244 8.63 11.29 13.32
C LYS A 244 7.15 11.71 13.39
N VAL A 245 6.24 10.73 13.48
CA VAL A 245 4.79 10.95 13.48
C VAL A 245 4.19 10.56 14.83
N VAL A 246 4.47 9.34 15.28
CA VAL A 246 4.01 8.79 16.55
C VAL A 246 5.23 8.49 17.41
N GLN A 247 5.17 8.82 18.69
CA GLN A 247 6.22 8.47 19.64
C GLN A 247 6.14 6.98 19.96
N ALA A 248 7.22 6.26 19.69
CA ALA A 248 7.37 4.87 20.09
C ALA A 248 7.95 4.77 21.50
N ASN A 249 7.46 3.80 22.28
CA ASN A 249 8.01 3.48 23.60
C ASN A 249 9.29 2.67 23.47
N GLU A 250 9.34 1.79 22.47
CA GLU A 250 10.54 1.06 22.08
C GLU A 250 10.74 1.15 20.57
N ALA A 251 11.94 1.47 20.14
CA ALA A 251 12.31 1.54 18.73
C ALA A 251 13.36 0.47 18.39
N VAL A 252 13.04 -0.39 17.44
CA VAL A 252 13.92 -1.46 16.95
C VAL A 252 14.41 -1.07 15.56
N GLU A 253 15.61 -0.51 15.50
CA GLU A 253 16.22 -0.09 14.25
C GLU A 253 16.77 -1.27 13.47
N GLY A 254 16.55 -1.30 12.14
CA GLY A 254 17.11 -2.28 11.22
C GLY A 254 16.06 -3.04 10.42
N ASP A 255 16.51 -4.11 9.74
CA ASP A 255 15.64 -4.97 8.94
C ASP A 255 14.61 -5.69 9.82
N CYS A 256 13.33 -5.62 9.42
CA CYS A 256 12.22 -6.18 10.21
C CYS A 256 12.31 -7.70 10.36
N ALA A 257 12.67 -8.41 9.29
CA ALA A 257 12.74 -9.87 9.29
C ALA A 257 13.88 -10.35 10.21
N GLU A 258 15.05 -9.71 10.13
CA GLU A 258 16.19 -9.99 10.98
C GLU A 258 15.84 -9.74 12.46
N ASN A 259 15.23 -8.61 12.76
CA ASN A 259 14.86 -8.26 14.13
C ASN A 259 13.75 -9.15 14.70
N ILE A 260 12.80 -9.59 13.88
CA ILE A 260 11.80 -10.60 14.31
C ILE A 260 12.48 -11.93 14.61
N ARG A 261 13.49 -12.34 13.83
CA ARG A 261 14.26 -13.58 14.10
C ARG A 261 14.96 -13.52 15.47
N HIS A 262 15.47 -12.36 15.88
CA HIS A 262 16.03 -12.14 17.21
C HIS A 262 14.97 -12.10 18.32
N LEU A 263 13.77 -11.60 18.01
CA LEU A 263 12.66 -11.51 18.98
C LEU A 263 12.00 -12.86 19.26
N LEU A 264 11.78 -13.66 18.23
CA LEU A 264 11.03 -14.92 18.31
C LEU A 264 11.48 -15.87 19.44
N PRO A 265 12.79 -16.12 19.69
CA PRO A 265 13.21 -17.01 20.76
C PRO A 265 12.82 -16.53 22.16
N LEU A 266 12.63 -15.22 22.34
CA LEU A 266 12.38 -14.58 23.64
C LEU A 266 10.89 -14.41 23.94
N VAL A 267 10.03 -14.61 22.92
CA VAL A 267 8.58 -14.54 23.08
C VAL A 267 8.09 -15.88 23.66
N GLU A 268 7.31 -15.80 24.71
CA GLU A 268 6.67 -16.97 25.31
C GLU A 268 5.47 -17.45 24.48
N PRO A 269 5.27 -18.75 24.32
CA PRO A 269 4.09 -19.25 23.63
C PRO A 269 2.81 -18.89 24.39
N VAL A 270 1.88 -18.22 23.70
CA VAL A 270 0.53 -17.93 24.19
C VAL A 270 -0.45 -18.67 23.30
N PRO A 271 -1.07 -19.78 23.76
CA PRO A 271 -1.93 -20.59 22.89
C PRO A 271 -3.17 -19.83 22.41
N GLU A 272 -3.77 -19.04 23.29
CA GLU A 272 -4.98 -18.29 22.97
C GLU A 272 -5.08 -16.99 23.79
N ARG A 273 -5.84 -16.00 23.25
CA ARG A 273 -6.27 -14.77 23.93
C ARG A 273 -7.80 -14.65 23.81
N PRO A 274 -8.56 -15.50 24.52
CA PRO A 274 -9.99 -15.69 24.23
C PRO A 274 -10.80 -14.41 24.39
N GLU A 275 -10.57 -13.61 25.42
CA GLU A 275 -11.29 -12.35 25.64
C GLU A 275 -11.02 -11.33 24.52
N TRP A 276 -9.76 -11.25 24.08
CA TRP A 276 -9.37 -10.32 23.01
C TRP A 276 -9.97 -10.73 21.66
N PHE A 277 -9.88 -12.01 21.30
CA PHE A 277 -10.50 -12.51 20.07
C PHE A 277 -12.03 -12.51 20.12
N ALA A 278 -12.65 -12.73 21.28
CA ALA A 278 -14.10 -12.58 21.44
C ALA A 278 -14.56 -11.13 21.13
N GLN A 279 -13.85 -10.15 21.66
CA GLN A 279 -14.09 -8.72 21.36
C GLN A 279 -13.91 -8.40 19.87
N ILE A 280 -12.82 -8.86 19.25
CA ILE A 280 -12.56 -8.70 17.82
C ILE A 280 -13.65 -9.35 16.97
N ASN A 281 -14.07 -10.57 17.32
CA ASN A 281 -15.11 -11.31 16.60
C ASN A 281 -16.50 -10.64 16.73
N ASP A 282 -16.80 -10.02 17.87
CA ASP A 282 -17.98 -9.17 18.02
C ASP A 282 -17.95 -8.02 16.99
N TRP A 283 -16.83 -7.30 16.89
CA TRP A 283 -16.68 -6.24 15.90
C TRP A 283 -16.75 -6.74 14.46
N LYS A 284 -16.12 -7.89 14.14
CA LYS A 284 -16.20 -8.51 12.81
C LYS A 284 -17.63 -8.85 12.44
N SER A 285 -18.44 -9.32 13.39
CA SER A 285 -19.85 -9.65 13.17
C SER A 285 -20.75 -8.41 12.98
N ARG A 286 -20.44 -7.33 13.70
CA ARG A 286 -21.21 -6.07 13.63
C ARG A 286 -20.84 -5.22 12.41
N PHE A 287 -19.61 -5.25 11.98
CA PHE A 287 -19.06 -4.41 10.90
C PHE A 287 -18.28 -5.24 9.86
N PRO A 288 -18.89 -6.28 9.27
CA PRO A 288 -18.19 -7.05 8.24
C PRO A 288 -17.92 -6.18 7.00
N LEU A 289 -16.86 -6.48 6.26
CA LEU A 289 -16.59 -5.77 4.99
C LEU A 289 -17.69 -5.99 3.95
N SER A 290 -18.50 -7.03 4.08
CA SER A 290 -19.70 -7.27 3.28
C SER A 290 -20.90 -6.35 3.63
N LEU A 291 -20.73 -5.42 4.57
CA LEU A 291 -21.76 -4.44 4.95
C LEU A 291 -21.78 -3.30 3.92
N TYR A 292 -22.39 -3.54 2.78
CA TYR A 292 -22.65 -2.57 1.70
C TYR A 292 -24.01 -2.89 1.04
N GLU A 293 -24.51 -1.99 0.20
CA GLU A 293 -25.75 -2.22 -0.56
C GLU A 293 -25.57 -3.39 -1.52
N GLN A 294 -26.29 -4.48 -1.26
CA GLN A 294 -26.11 -5.74 -1.96
C GLN A 294 -26.51 -5.65 -3.44
N GLN A 295 -25.81 -6.43 -4.28
CA GLN A 295 -26.11 -6.54 -5.69
C GLN A 295 -27.50 -7.12 -5.92
N THR A 296 -28.31 -6.44 -6.73
CA THR A 296 -29.60 -6.96 -7.19
C THR A 296 -29.49 -7.43 -8.64
N PRO A 297 -30.31 -8.38 -9.09
CA PRO A 297 -30.23 -8.92 -10.46
C PRO A 297 -30.43 -7.87 -11.56
N GLU A 298 -31.27 -6.87 -11.32
CA GLU A 298 -31.66 -5.83 -12.29
C GLU A 298 -31.04 -4.46 -11.99
N GLY A 299 -30.32 -4.34 -10.86
CA GLY A 299 -29.69 -3.07 -10.45
C GLY A 299 -28.38 -2.78 -11.18
N PRO A 300 -27.79 -1.61 -10.93
CA PRO A 300 -26.46 -1.32 -11.42
C PRO A 300 -25.40 -2.24 -10.79
N ILE A 301 -24.32 -2.51 -11.50
CA ILE A 301 -23.25 -3.38 -10.99
C ILE A 301 -22.55 -2.69 -9.81
N LYS A 302 -22.56 -3.34 -8.65
CA LYS A 302 -21.85 -2.86 -7.46
C LYS A 302 -20.35 -3.20 -7.57
N PRO A 303 -19.46 -2.20 -7.44
CA PRO A 303 -18.02 -2.44 -7.58
C PRO A 303 -17.46 -3.43 -6.56
N GLN A 304 -18.01 -3.47 -5.34
CA GLN A 304 -17.63 -4.44 -4.31
C GLN A 304 -17.91 -5.87 -4.76
N ALA A 305 -19.13 -6.13 -5.22
CA ALA A 305 -19.56 -7.46 -5.69
C ALA A 305 -18.74 -7.92 -6.93
N LEU A 306 -18.42 -6.98 -7.83
CA LEU A 306 -17.57 -7.23 -9.00
C LEU A 306 -16.17 -7.72 -8.57
N ILE A 307 -15.55 -7.03 -7.61
CA ILE A 307 -14.20 -7.35 -7.12
C ILE A 307 -14.21 -8.65 -6.30
N GLU A 308 -15.23 -8.89 -5.49
CA GLU A 308 -15.40 -10.15 -4.77
C GLU A 308 -15.53 -11.33 -5.76
N LYS A 309 -16.33 -11.17 -6.82
CA LYS A 309 -16.45 -12.18 -7.88
C LYS A 309 -15.11 -12.44 -8.59
N LEU A 310 -14.33 -11.39 -8.89
CA LEU A 310 -12.98 -11.53 -9.44
C LEU A 310 -12.06 -12.28 -8.47
N SER A 311 -12.14 -11.95 -7.19
CA SER A 311 -11.35 -12.62 -6.14
C SER A 311 -11.67 -14.11 -6.05
N ASP A 312 -12.96 -14.48 -6.15
CA ASP A 312 -13.41 -15.88 -6.13
C ASP A 312 -12.95 -16.64 -7.37
N LEU A 313 -13.12 -16.06 -8.57
CA LEU A 313 -12.69 -16.68 -9.82
C LEU A 313 -11.17 -16.93 -9.87
N THR A 314 -10.39 -16.10 -9.20
CA THR A 314 -8.92 -16.24 -9.10
C THR A 314 -8.45 -17.00 -7.86
N ALA A 315 -9.35 -17.51 -7.00
CA ALA A 315 -9.01 -18.13 -5.72
C ALA A 315 -8.02 -19.31 -5.87
N HIS A 316 -8.17 -20.12 -6.92
CA HIS A 316 -7.34 -21.29 -7.19
C HIS A 316 -5.93 -20.96 -7.74
N MET A 317 -5.69 -19.68 -8.10
CA MET A 317 -4.43 -19.21 -8.67
C MET A 317 -3.87 -17.96 -7.99
N LYS A 318 -4.23 -17.70 -6.73
CA LYS A 318 -3.74 -16.53 -5.97
C LYS A 318 -2.22 -16.44 -5.89
N ASP A 319 -1.53 -17.56 -5.92
CA ASP A 319 -0.07 -17.66 -5.95
C ASP A 319 0.56 -17.09 -7.23
N ARG A 320 -0.21 -17.00 -8.32
CA ARG A 320 0.21 -16.49 -9.63
C ARG A 320 -0.66 -15.34 -10.12
N THR A 321 -1.43 -14.68 -9.24
CA THR A 321 -2.24 -13.51 -9.58
C THR A 321 -1.60 -12.26 -8.98
N ILE A 322 -1.38 -11.26 -9.81
CA ILE A 322 -0.92 -9.91 -9.43
C ILE A 322 -2.02 -8.93 -9.83
N ILE A 323 -2.40 -8.09 -8.89
CA ILE A 323 -3.32 -6.98 -9.12
C ILE A 323 -2.53 -5.69 -9.10
N THR A 324 -2.66 -4.90 -10.17
CA THR A 324 -2.27 -3.50 -10.16
C THR A 324 -3.51 -2.62 -10.03
N THR A 325 -3.35 -1.41 -9.55
CA THR A 325 -4.48 -0.48 -9.49
C THR A 325 -4.07 0.92 -9.92
N GLY A 326 -4.97 1.61 -10.62
CA GLY A 326 -4.96 3.06 -10.64
C GLY A 326 -5.27 3.64 -9.25
N VAL A 327 -5.55 4.93 -9.18
CA VAL A 327 -5.84 5.61 -7.91
C VAL A 327 -7.24 6.20 -7.91
N GLY A 328 -8.03 5.83 -6.89
CA GLY A 328 -9.41 6.25 -6.72
C GLY A 328 -10.21 5.27 -5.87
N GLN A 329 -11.54 5.29 -6.01
CA GLN A 329 -12.43 4.38 -5.28
C GLN A 329 -12.12 2.91 -5.60
N HIS A 330 -11.85 2.58 -6.87
CA HIS A 330 -11.50 1.24 -7.34
C HIS A 330 -10.28 0.65 -6.60
N GLN A 331 -9.27 1.48 -6.30
CA GLN A 331 -8.09 1.10 -5.50
C GLN A 331 -8.50 0.66 -4.09
N MET A 332 -9.39 1.43 -3.45
CA MET A 332 -9.84 1.14 -2.09
C MET A 332 -10.76 -0.10 -2.08
N TRP A 333 -11.66 -0.24 -3.03
CA TRP A 333 -12.49 -1.45 -3.16
C TRP A 333 -11.64 -2.69 -3.43
N ALA A 334 -10.59 -2.59 -4.29
CA ALA A 334 -9.64 -3.67 -4.49
C ALA A 334 -8.95 -4.07 -3.17
N ALA A 335 -8.49 -3.07 -2.39
CA ALA A 335 -7.85 -3.30 -1.10
C ALA A 335 -8.79 -3.97 -0.08
N GLN A 336 -10.09 -3.62 -0.07
CA GLN A 336 -11.09 -4.13 0.89
C GLN A 336 -11.70 -5.49 0.49
N HIS A 337 -11.96 -5.70 -0.82
CA HIS A 337 -12.82 -6.81 -1.29
C HIS A 337 -12.10 -7.91 -2.04
N PHE A 338 -10.88 -7.65 -2.58
CA PHE A 338 -10.01 -8.72 -3.07
C PHE A 338 -9.33 -9.40 -1.88
N ARG A 339 -9.29 -10.73 -1.84
CA ARG A 339 -8.66 -11.46 -0.72
C ARG A 339 -7.17 -11.63 -0.95
N TRP A 340 -6.37 -10.94 -0.16
CA TRP A 340 -4.91 -10.89 -0.27
C TRP A 340 -4.28 -12.04 0.51
N ARG A 341 -3.57 -12.93 -0.19
CA ARG A 341 -3.00 -14.15 0.38
C ARG A 341 -1.50 -14.30 0.18
N ARG A 342 -0.93 -13.45 -0.69
CA ARG A 342 0.45 -13.57 -1.12
C ARG A 342 1.17 -12.23 -1.04
N PRO A 343 2.44 -12.24 -0.56
CA PRO A 343 3.30 -11.06 -0.60
C PRO A 343 3.50 -10.53 -2.03
N ARG A 344 3.56 -9.22 -2.18
CA ARG A 344 3.82 -8.53 -3.46
C ARG A 344 2.83 -8.88 -4.57
N SER A 345 1.59 -9.22 -4.20
CA SER A 345 0.50 -9.47 -5.16
C SER A 345 -0.33 -8.22 -5.45
N MET A 346 -0.22 -7.16 -4.65
CA MET A 346 -0.78 -5.84 -4.92
C MET A 346 0.32 -4.85 -5.28
N ILE A 347 0.14 -4.16 -6.40
CA ILE A 347 1.03 -3.11 -6.89
C ILE A 347 0.20 -1.86 -7.11
N THR A 348 0.45 -0.84 -6.31
CA THR A 348 -0.35 0.38 -6.30
C THR A 348 0.47 1.58 -5.84
N SER A 349 0.11 2.78 -6.26
CA SER A 349 0.67 4.02 -5.72
C SER A 349 0.05 4.28 -4.34
N GLY A 350 0.76 3.94 -3.27
CA GLY A 350 0.25 4.03 -1.90
C GLY A 350 0.69 5.28 -1.14
N GLY A 351 1.88 5.79 -1.43
CA GLY A 351 2.44 6.93 -0.70
C GLY A 351 2.12 8.29 -1.32
N LEU A 352 2.00 8.36 -2.65
CA LEU A 352 1.69 9.60 -3.36
C LEU A 352 0.26 9.62 -3.91
N GLY A 353 -0.26 8.47 -4.36
CA GLY A 353 -1.59 8.37 -4.93
C GLY A 353 -1.66 8.90 -6.37
N THR A 354 -0.75 8.43 -7.22
CA THR A 354 -0.63 8.89 -8.61
C THR A 354 -1.68 8.22 -9.50
N MET A 355 -2.68 8.96 -9.96
CA MET A 355 -3.62 8.49 -10.97
C MET A 355 -2.88 8.17 -12.28
N GLY A 356 -3.33 7.12 -12.99
CA GLY A 356 -2.66 6.60 -14.19
C GLY A 356 -1.52 5.62 -13.89
N TYR A 357 -1.30 5.24 -12.63
CA TYR A 357 -0.25 4.29 -12.25
C TYR A 357 -0.55 2.85 -12.69
N GLY A 358 -1.82 2.44 -12.70
CA GLY A 358 -2.25 1.04 -12.80
C GLY A 358 -1.78 0.35 -14.08
N LEU A 359 -2.15 0.87 -15.25
CA LEU A 359 -1.86 0.28 -16.55
C LEU A 359 -0.35 0.10 -16.81
N PRO A 360 0.52 1.15 -16.70
CA PRO A 360 1.95 0.96 -16.91
C PRO A 360 2.59 0.04 -15.87
N ALA A 361 2.10 0.03 -14.64
CA ALA A 361 2.55 -0.91 -13.61
C ALA A 361 2.17 -2.37 -13.95
N ALA A 362 1.00 -2.60 -14.55
CA ALA A 362 0.59 -3.93 -15.03
C ALA A 362 1.52 -4.45 -16.13
N ILE A 363 1.87 -3.58 -17.09
CA ILE A 363 2.84 -3.90 -18.14
C ILE A 363 4.18 -4.31 -17.53
N GLY A 364 4.71 -3.50 -16.61
CA GLY A 364 5.95 -3.79 -15.90
C GLY A 364 5.90 -5.10 -15.11
N ALA A 365 4.81 -5.35 -14.38
CA ALA A 365 4.59 -6.56 -13.62
C ALA A 365 4.54 -7.81 -14.53
N LYS A 366 3.87 -7.72 -15.68
CA LYS A 366 3.77 -8.83 -16.64
C LYS A 366 5.12 -9.13 -17.32
N VAL A 367 5.90 -8.11 -17.62
CA VAL A 367 7.26 -8.27 -18.15
C VAL A 367 8.17 -8.94 -17.11
N ALA A 368 8.09 -8.52 -15.84
CA ALA A 368 8.88 -9.10 -14.76
C ALA A 368 8.43 -10.52 -14.37
N ARG A 369 7.14 -10.81 -14.50
CA ARG A 369 6.52 -12.11 -14.13
C ARG A 369 5.59 -12.59 -15.26
N PRO A 370 6.16 -13.06 -16.37
CA PRO A 370 5.38 -13.54 -17.52
C PRO A 370 4.52 -14.78 -17.20
N ASP A 371 4.86 -15.50 -16.14
CA ASP A 371 4.14 -16.67 -15.62
C ASP A 371 2.87 -16.30 -14.82
N CYS A 372 2.72 -15.04 -14.43
CA CYS A 372 1.59 -14.58 -13.62
C CYS A 372 0.43 -14.05 -14.48
N LEU A 373 -0.79 -14.25 -14.00
CA LEU A 373 -1.96 -13.46 -14.39
C LEU A 373 -1.82 -12.08 -13.77
N VAL A 374 -1.74 -11.03 -14.59
CA VAL A 374 -1.67 -9.64 -14.14
C VAL A 374 -2.94 -8.92 -14.55
N ILE A 375 -3.67 -8.41 -13.56
CA ILE A 375 -4.93 -7.70 -13.75
C ILE A 375 -4.79 -6.28 -13.20
N ASP A 376 -5.02 -5.30 -14.04
CA ASP A 376 -5.16 -3.89 -13.65
C ASP A 376 -6.62 -3.60 -13.31
N ILE A 377 -6.90 -3.25 -12.06
CA ILE A 377 -8.21 -2.74 -11.63
C ILE A 377 -8.12 -1.23 -11.63
N ASP A 378 -8.67 -0.59 -12.65
CA ASP A 378 -8.60 0.86 -12.80
C ASP A 378 -10.00 1.50 -12.89
N GLY A 379 -10.08 2.78 -12.57
CA GLY A 379 -11.24 3.62 -12.80
C GLY A 379 -11.05 4.45 -14.06
N ASP A 380 -12.15 4.82 -14.70
CA ASP A 380 -12.17 5.57 -15.94
C ASP A 380 -11.33 6.86 -15.92
N ALA A 381 -11.39 7.61 -14.83
CA ALA A 381 -10.63 8.86 -14.66
C ALA A 381 -9.12 8.62 -14.57
N SER A 382 -8.70 7.61 -13.81
CA SER A 382 -7.28 7.24 -13.62
C SER A 382 -6.73 6.62 -14.90
N PHE A 383 -7.45 5.68 -15.51
CA PHE A 383 -7.07 5.00 -16.74
C PHE A 383 -6.84 5.99 -17.91
N ASN A 384 -7.69 7.02 -18.03
CA ASN A 384 -7.55 8.05 -19.06
C ASN A 384 -6.19 8.77 -19.06
N MET A 385 -5.48 8.79 -17.93
CA MET A 385 -4.21 9.51 -17.82
C MET A 385 -3.05 8.81 -18.53
N THR A 386 -3.12 7.50 -18.72
CA THR A 386 -2.04 6.69 -19.30
C THR A 386 -2.54 5.63 -20.29
N LEU A 387 -3.79 5.74 -20.75
CA LEU A 387 -4.41 4.78 -21.68
C LEU A 387 -3.60 4.53 -22.98
N THR A 388 -2.74 5.47 -23.36
CA THR A 388 -1.82 5.33 -24.51
C THR A 388 -0.88 4.16 -24.39
N GLU A 389 -0.61 3.67 -23.17
CA GLU A 389 0.23 2.50 -22.93
C GLU A 389 -0.43 1.17 -23.36
N LEU A 390 -1.72 1.18 -23.72
CA LEU A 390 -2.33 0.04 -24.42
C LEU A 390 -1.59 -0.30 -25.72
N THR A 391 -1.08 0.72 -26.45
CA THR A 391 -0.27 0.48 -27.64
C THR A 391 1.03 -0.25 -27.33
N THR A 392 1.65 0.04 -26.17
CA THR A 392 2.83 -0.68 -25.72
C THR A 392 2.49 -2.16 -25.43
N ALA A 393 1.37 -2.41 -24.74
CA ALA A 393 0.92 -3.78 -24.46
C ALA A 393 0.61 -4.55 -25.74
N ALA A 394 -0.08 -3.92 -26.71
CA ALA A 394 -0.41 -4.53 -27.99
C ALA A 394 0.84 -4.80 -28.84
N GLN A 395 1.72 -3.79 -29.00
CA GLN A 395 2.92 -3.90 -29.83
C GLN A 395 3.83 -5.07 -29.40
N PHE A 396 3.99 -5.29 -28.11
CA PHE A 396 4.86 -6.33 -27.56
C PHE A 396 4.10 -7.58 -27.09
N ASN A 397 2.80 -7.67 -27.38
CA ASN A 397 1.91 -8.77 -26.95
C ASN A 397 2.04 -9.07 -25.44
N ILE A 398 2.06 -8.03 -24.61
CA ILE A 398 2.16 -8.18 -23.17
C ILE A 398 0.76 -8.47 -22.60
N GLY A 399 0.51 -9.72 -22.24
CA GLY A 399 -0.82 -10.26 -21.87
C GLY A 399 -1.33 -9.78 -20.52
N ILE A 400 -1.47 -8.46 -20.32
CA ILE A 400 -2.17 -7.85 -19.19
C ILE A 400 -3.68 -7.91 -19.37
N LYS A 401 -4.41 -7.83 -18.28
CA LYS A 401 -5.86 -7.73 -18.23
C LYS A 401 -6.25 -6.43 -17.57
N VAL A 402 -7.07 -5.62 -18.22
CA VAL A 402 -7.60 -4.38 -17.65
C VAL A 402 -9.05 -4.59 -17.28
N LEU A 403 -9.38 -4.52 -16.00
CA LEU A 403 -10.75 -4.43 -15.48
C LEU A 403 -11.05 -2.96 -15.21
N LEU A 404 -11.71 -2.31 -16.16
CA LEU A 404 -12.03 -0.89 -16.11
C LEU A 404 -13.41 -0.65 -15.48
N LEU A 405 -13.42 -0.08 -14.28
CA LEU A 405 -14.63 0.32 -13.58
C LEU A 405 -15.03 1.72 -14.07
N ASN A 406 -16.03 1.77 -14.95
CA ASN A 406 -16.52 3.02 -15.52
C ASN A 406 -17.78 3.47 -14.79
N ASN A 407 -17.67 4.51 -13.96
CA ASN A 407 -18.79 5.17 -13.32
C ASN A 407 -19.01 6.61 -13.84
N GLU A 408 -18.26 7.04 -14.84
CA GLU A 408 -18.25 8.39 -15.42
C GLU A 408 -18.02 9.51 -14.38
N GLU A 409 -17.20 9.19 -13.35
CA GLU A 409 -16.94 10.09 -12.23
C GLU A 409 -15.46 10.09 -11.84
N GLN A 410 -15.00 11.20 -11.31
CA GLN A 410 -13.86 11.20 -10.39
C GLN A 410 -14.36 10.78 -9.01
N GLY A 411 -14.68 9.48 -8.87
CA GLY A 411 -15.57 8.98 -7.84
C GLY A 411 -15.17 9.30 -6.39
N MET A 412 -13.86 9.33 -6.06
CA MET A 412 -13.43 9.73 -4.72
C MET A 412 -13.71 11.21 -4.46
N VAL A 413 -13.51 12.09 -5.44
CA VAL A 413 -13.82 13.53 -5.30
C VAL A 413 -15.32 13.75 -5.23
N THR A 414 -16.10 13.04 -6.07
CA THR A 414 -17.57 13.04 -6.02
C THR A 414 -18.08 12.62 -4.64
N GLN A 415 -17.51 11.54 -4.06
CA GLN A 415 -17.86 11.08 -2.71
C GLN A 415 -17.63 12.17 -1.66
N TRP A 416 -16.49 12.86 -1.71
CA TRP A 416 -16.20 13.96 -0.79
C TRP A 416 -17.15 15.14 -0.96
N GLN A 417 -17.49 15.52 -2.20
CA GLN A 417 -18.45 16.59 -2.48
C GLN A 417 -19.86 16.23 -2.01
N ASN A 418 -20.27 14.97 -2.14
CA ASN A 418 -21.52 14.47 -1.59
C ASN A 418 -21.53 14.49 -0.05
N LEU A 419 -20.47 13.95 0.60
CA LEU A 419 -20.47 13.77 2.06
C LEU A 419 -20.23 15.07 2.84
N PHE A 420 -19.44 15.99 2.31
CA PHE A 420 -18.93 17.14 3.07
C PHE A 420 -19.26 18.50 2.46
N TYR A 421 -19.78 18.54 1.21
CA TYR A 421 -20.02 19.79 0.49
C TYR A 421 -21.46 19.92 -0.04
N GLU A 422 -22.41 19.21 0.56
CA GLU A 422 -23.86 19.38 0.27
C GLU A 422 -24.22 19.18 -1.21
N ASP A 423 -23.64 18.15 -1.85
CA ASP A 423 -23.83 17.84 -3.27
C ASP A 423 -23.42 18.98 -4.22
N ARG A 424 -22.54 19.87 -3.80
CA ARG A 424 -22.00 20.93 -4.66
C ARG A 424 -20.90 20.34 -5.56
N PHE A 425 -21.31 19.65 -6.61
CA PHE A 425 -20.41 19.00 -7.56
C PHE A 425 -19.71 20.00 -8.46
N SER A 426 -18.40 19.87 -8.63
CA SER A 426 -17.59 20.69 -9.52
C SER A 426 -16.55 19.83 -10.22
N HIS A 427 -16.68 19.73 -11.57
CA HIS A 427 -15.76 19.03 -12.45
C HIS A 427 -15.46 17.55 -12.09
N THR A 428 -16.40 16.86 -11.45
CA THR A 428 -16.26 15.45 -11.06
C THR A 428 -16.98 14.50 -12.00
N HIS A 429 -18.01 14.97 -12.72
CA HIS A 429 -18.69 14.20 -13.75
C HIS A 429 -17.87 14.20 -15.04
N GLN A 430 -17.73 13.04 -15.66
CA GLN A 430 -16.94 12.85 -16.87
C GLN A 430 -17.82 12.41 -18.05
N LYS A 431 -17.40 12.78 -19.25
CA LYS A 431 -17.89 12.20 -20.49
C LYS A 431 -16.72 11.41 -21.09
N ASN A 432 -16.79 10.11 -20.94
CA ASN A 432 -15.73 9.21 -21.38
C ASN A 432 -15.79 8.92 -22.89
N PRO A 433 -14.66 8.55 -23.52
CA PRO A 433 -14.66 7.92 -24.83
C PRO A 433 -15.33 6.54 -24.77
N ASP A 434 -15.62 5.95 -25.91
CA ASP A 434 -15.95 4.52 -26.00
C ASP A 434 -14.65 3.72 -25.82
N PHE A 435 -14.42 3.23 -24.60
CA PHE A 435 -13.19 2.53 -24.25
C PHE A 435 -13.01 1.20 -25.00
N VAL A 436 -14.09 0.53 -25.38
CA VAL A 436 -14.00 -0.71 -26.16
C VAL A 436 -13.44 -0.40 -27.54
N ARG A 437 -14.05 0.54 -28.26
CA ARG A 437 -13.57 0.93 -29.60
C ARG A 437 -12.15 1.51 -29.56
N LEU A 438 -11.84 2.23 -28.49
CA LEU A 438 -10.50 2.79 -28.30
C LEU A 438 -9.46 1.68 -28.12
N ALA A 439 -9.71 0.70 -27.27
CA ALA A 439 -8.83 -0.44 -27.04
C ALA A 439 -8.64 -1.27 -28.32
N GLU A 440 -9.72 -1.56 -29.05
CA GLU A 440 -9.68 -2.25 -30.35
C GLU A 440 -8.84 -1.48 -31.39
N ALA A 441 -9.01 -0.16 -31.47
CA ALA A 441 -8.20 0.70 -32.34
C ALA A 441 -6.71 0.69 -31.99
N MET A 442 -6.37 0.43 -30.72
CA MET A 442 -4.99 0.25 -30.23
C MET A 442 -4.48 -1.19 -30.32
N GLY A 443 -5.27 -2.13 -30.87
CA GLY A 443 -4.88 -3.53 -31.04
C GLY A 443 -5.05 -4.41 -29.81
N VAL A 444 -5.90 -4.01 -28.85
CA VAL A 444 -6.21 -4.75 -27.63
C VAL A 444 -7.62 -5.31 -27.73
N ALA A 445 -7.79 -6.61 -27.42
CA ALA A 445 -9.11 -7.23 -27.35
C ALA A 445 -9.94 -6.56 -26.24
N ALA A 446 -11.19 -6.22 -26.55
CA ALA A 446 -12.02 -5.50 -25.59
C ALA A 446 -13.47 -5.99 -25.59
N ASP A 447 -14.11 -5.88 -24.44
CA ASP A 447 -15.52 -6.22 -24.26
C ASP A 447 -16.15 -5.29 -23.19
N ARG A 448 -17.48 -5.31 -23.11
CA ARG A 448 -18.25 -4.48 -22.19
C ARG A 448 -19.23 -5.28 -21.36
N CYS A 449 -19.37 -4.93 -20.09
CA CYS A 449 -20.37 -5.48 -19.18
C CYS A 449 -21.23 -4.36 -18.61
N THR A 450 -22.58 -4.48 -18.79
CA THR A 450 -23.57 -3.51 -18.31
C THR A 450 -24.63 -4.17 -17.42
N SER A 451 -24.62 -5.50 -17.32
CA SER A 451 -25.61 -6.26 -16.52
C SER A 451 -24.93 -7.13 -15.47
N PRO A 452 -25.46 -7.16 -14.24
CA PRO A 452 -24.97 -8.06 -13.20
C PRO A 452 -24.97 -9.54 -13.59
N SER A 453 -25.95 -9.98 -14.40
CA SER A 453 -26.06 -11.37 -14.88
C SER A 453 -24.84 -11.80 -15.72
N ASP A 454 -24.19 -10.89 -16.38
CA ASP A 454 -23.12 -11.17 -17.32
C ASP A 454 -21.71 -11.08 -16.66
N VAL A 455 -21.63 -10.52 -15.46
CA VAL A 455 -20.36 -10.26 -14.76
C VAL A 455 -19.46 -11.48 -14.72
N GLU A 456 -19.98 -12.63 -14.32
CA GLU A 456 -19.16 -13.85 -14.20
C GLU A 456 -18.61 -14.31 -15.56
N ALA A 457 -19.45 -14.33 -16.60
CA ALA A 457 -19.04 -14.74 -17.94
C ALA A 457 -17.99 -13.76 -18.52
N LYS A 458 -18.19 -12.45 -18.33
CA LYS A 458 -17.28 -11.41 -18.82
C LYS A 458 -15.94 -11.40 -18.06
N LEU A 459 -15.94 -11.65 -16.76
CA LEU A 459 -14.69 -11.81 -16.00
C LEU A 459 -13.92 -13.06 -16.42
N LYS A 460 -14.59 -14.19 -16.68
CA LYS A 460 -13.95 -15.38 -17.22
C LYS A 460 -13.34 -15.10 -18.59
N TRP A 461 -14.07 -14.44 -19.49
CA TRP A 461 -13.54 -14.01 -20.78
C TRP A 461 -12.27 -13.16 -20.60
N LEU A 462 -12.27 -12.17 -19.70
CA LEU A 462 -11.10 -11.32 -19.45
C LEU A 462 -9.90 -12.15 -18.97
N ILE A 463 -10.10 -13.04 -18.02
CA ILE A 463 -9.05 -13.87 -17.41
C ILE A 463 -8.45 -14.84 -18.46
N GLU A 464 -9.29 -15.43 -19.30
CA GLU A 464 -8.95 -16.49 -20.25
C GLU A 464 -8.50 -15.95 -21.63
N SER A 465 -8.70 -14.67 -21.92
CA SER A 465 -8.31 -14.06 -23.19
C SER A 465 -6.81 -14.20 -23.46
N ASP A 466 -6.44 -14.48 -24.70
CA ASP A 466 -5.04 -14.45 -25.13
C ASP A 466 -4.56 -12.99 -25.29
N GLY A 467 -3.28 -12.74 -24.99
CA GLY A 467 -2.69 -11.41 -25.12
C GLY A 467 -3.28 -10.36 -24.17
N PRO A 468 -3.11 -9.06 -24.47
CA PRO A 468 -3.70 -7.97 -23.70
C PRO A 468 -5.20 -7.88 -23.95
N ALA A 469 -5.98 -7.67 -22.88
CA ALA A 469 -7.44 -7.55 -22.98
C ALA A 469 -7.98 -6.50 -22.00
N LEU A 470 -9.09 -5.83 -22.39
CA LEU A 470 -9.79 -4.84 -21.59
C LEU A 470 -11.26 -5.24 -21.44
N LEU A 471 -11.76 -5.25 -20.20
CA LEU A 471 -13.18 -5.35 -19.89
C LEU A 471 -13.66 -4.06 -19.26
N GLU A 472 -14.49 -3.29 -19.97
CA GLU A 472 -15.18 -2.14 -19.43
C GLU A 472 -16.44 -2.59 -18.70
N VAL A 473 -16.56 -2.22 -17.43
CA VAL A 473 -17.73 -2.52 -16.59
C VAL A 473 -18.37 -1.23 -16.13
N PHE A 474 -19.62 -0.98 -16.55
CA PHE A 474 -20.41 0.14 -16.03
C PHE A 474 -20.85 -0.15 -14.60
N THR A 475 -20.32 0.60 -13.66
CA THR A 475 -20.62 0.45 -12.23
C THR A 475 -21.52 1.56 -11.71
N ASP A 476 -22.18 1.31 -10.58
CA ASP A 476 -23.01 2.30 -9.91
C ASP A 476 -22.19 3.55 -9.53
N ARG A 477 -22.68 4.73 -9.92
CA ARG A 477 -22.02 6.03 -9.72
C ARG A 477 -21.99 6.49 -8.27
N LYS A 478 -22.97 6.07 -7.47
CA LYS A 478 -23.23 6.64 -6.12
C LYS A 478 -22.73 5.77 -4.98
N VAL A 479 -21.98 4.73 -5.26
CA VAL A 479 -21.46 3.83 -4.22
C VAL A 479 -20.27 4.48 -3.50
N PRO A 480 -20.37 4.75 -2.19
CA PRO A 480 -19.23 5.23 -1.43
C PRO A 480 -18.27 4.09 -1.05
N VAL A 481 -17.00 4.43 -0.86
CA VAL A 481 -16.04 3.53 -0.22
C VAL A 481 -16.25 3.60 1.29
N LEU A 482 -16.69 2.49 1.87
CA LEU A 482 -16.96 2.33 3.32
C LEU A 482 -16.36 1.01 3.81
N PRO A 483 -15.94 0.93 5.09
CA PRO A 483 -15.87 1.99 6.10
C PRO A 483 -14.97 3.16 5.69
N MET A 484 -15.22 4.35 6.26
CA MET A 484 -14.39 5.53 6.05
C MET A 484 -14.19 6.32 7.34
N VAL A 485 -12.95 6.64 7.69
CA VAL A 485 -12.61 7.58 8.76
C VAL A 485 -12.45 8.96 8.15
N PRO A 486 -13.31 9.95 8.46
CA PRO A 486 -13.19 11.30 7.93
C PRO A 486 -11.86 11.97 8.35
N GLY A 487 -11.37 12.91 7.53
CA GLY A 487 -10.17 13.68 7.85
C GLY A 487 -10.27 14.37 9.22
N GLY A 488 -9.22 14.30 10.04
CA GLY A 488 -9.19 14.85 11.39
C GLY A 488 -9.92 14.04 12.47
N SER A 489 -10.57 12.95 12.10
CA SER A 489 -11.23 12.02 13.03
C SER A 489 -10.25 10.96 13.58
N GLY A 490 -10.58 10.38 14.74
CA GLY A 490 -9.89 9.19 15.26
C GLY A 490 -10.37 7.93 14.56
N LEU A 491 -9.59 6.85 14.63
CA LEU A 491 -9.90 5.59 13.96
C LEU A 491 -11.23 4.96 14.39
N HIS A 492 -11.75 5.29 15.56
CA HIS A 492 -13.06 4.84 16.06
C HIS A 492 -14.24 5.70 15.59
N GLU A 493 -13.96 6.83 14.91
CA GLU A 493 -14.98 7.76 14.40
C GLU A 493 -15.21 7.51 12.90
N PHE A 494 -15.54 6.25 12.53
CA PHE A 494 -15.72 5.85 11.14
C PHE A 494 -17.19 5.92 10.70
N LEU A 495 -17.36 6.06 9.39
CA LEU A 495 -18.64 5.95 8.69
C LEU A 495 -18.79 4.52 8.17
N VAL A 496 -19.98 3.93 8.30
CA VAL A 496 -20.35 2.62 7.76
C VAL A 496 -21.68 2.69 7.02
N PHE A 497 -21.96 1.66 6.22
CA PHE A 497 -23.25 1.52 5.57
C PHE A 497 -24.33 1.15 6.60
N ASP A 498 -25.49 1.81 6.54
CA ASP A 498 -26.67 1.50 7.36
C ASP A 498 -27.80 0.96 6.49
N GLN A 499 -28.25 -0.25 6.78
CA GLN A 499 -29.32 -0.93 6.03
C GLN A 499 -30.70 -0.26 6.15
N GLY A 500 -30.92 0.66 7.11
CA GLY A 500 -32.19 1.32 7.35
C GLY A 500 -32.39 2.67 6.66
N MET A 501 -31.31 3.32 6.26
CA MET A 501 -31.31 4.61 5.54
C MET A 501 -30.03 4.72 4.72
N SER A 502 -30.09 5.39 3.57
CA SER A 502 -28.89 5.77 2.78
C SER A 502 -28.02 6.78 3.55
N ILE A 503 -27.84 6.61 4.86
CA ILE A 503 -27.20 7.55 5.78
C ILE A 503 -26.10 6.86 6.55
N LEU A 504 -24.95 7.47 6.48
CA LEU A 504 -23.73 7.16 7.18
C LEU A 504 -23.87 7.38 8.69
N LEU A 505 -23.70 6.34 9.50
CA LEU A 505 -23.64 6.46 10.95
C LEU A 505 -22.24 6.83 11.39
N LYS A 506 -22.09 7.99 12.03
CA LYS A 506 -20.91 8.33 12.81
C LYS A 506 -21.03 7.62 14.16
N VAL A 507 -20.17 6.64 14.45
CA VAL A 507 -20.13 5.96 15.75
C VAL A 507 -19.34 6.85 16.73
N PRO A 508 -20.00 7.51 17.71
CA PRO A 508 -19.27 8.33 18.69
C PRO A 508 -18.46 7.42 19.64
N ALA A 509 -17.29 7.88 20.06
CA ALA A 509 -16.42 7.18 21.01
C ALA A 509 -17.13 6.73 22.31
N VAL A 510 -18.17 7.45 22.73
CA VAL A 510 -18.97 7.16 23.92
C VAL A 510 -19.89 5.95 23.74
N LEU A 511 -20.20 5.54 22.51
CA LEU A 511 -21.13 4.43 22.26
C LEU A 511 -20.47 3.06 22.41
N VAL A 512 -19.16 2.97 22.30
CA VAL A 512 -18.41 1.73 22.59
C VAL A 512 -18.49 1.38 24.09
N LEU A 513 -18.63 2.39 24.96
CA LEU A 513 -18.83 2.18 26.41
C LEU A 513 -20.30 2.11 26.84
N MET A 514 -21.25 2.65 26.07
CA MET A 514 -22.68 2.72 26.45
C MET A 514 -23.61 1.77 25.72
N LEU A 515 -23.20 1.04 24.70
CA LEU A 515 -24.04 0.02 24.05
C LEU A 515 -24.10 -1.31 24.81
N THR A 516 -23.49 -1.36 26.01
CA THR A 516 -23.91 -2.34 27.04
C THR A 516 -25.14 -1.90 27.83
N LEU A 517 -25.61 -0.65 27.66
CA LEU A 517 -26.80 -0.14 28.36
C LEU A 517 -27.63 0.76 27.44
N SER A 518 -28.76 0.23 27.00
CA SER A 518 -29.96 0.88 26.44
C SER A 518 -29.89 1.54 25.04
N LEU A 519 -30.74 1.04 24.18
CA LEU A 519 -31.27 1.64 22.95
C LEU A 519 -31.87 3.04 23.20
N GLN A 520 -31.29 4.08 22.60
CA GLN A 520 -31.98 5.35 22.34
C GLN A 520 -31.55 5.95 20.99
N GLN A 521 -32.51 6.55 20.32
CA GLN A 521 -32.65 6.99 18.93
C GLN A 521 -31.49 7.71 18.24
N PRO A 522 -31.33 7.58 16.90
CA PRO A 522 -30.26 8.21 16.11
C PRO A 522 -30.54 9.69 15.84
N ARG A 523 -29.51 10.52 15.94
CA ARG A 523 -29.52 11.93 15.50
C ARG A 523 -28.88 12.05 14.12
N THR A 524 -29.52 12.77 13.22
CA THR A 524 -29.13 12.97 11.82
C THR A 524 -27.93 13.92 11.67
N LEU A 525 -27.15 13.75 10.60
CA LEU A 525 -25.93 14.52 10.28
C LEU A 525 -26.15 16.04 10.14
N LYS A 526 -27.42 16.49 10.00
CA LYS A 526 -27.80 17.90 9.81
C LYS A 526 -27.71 18.78 11.06
N GLU A 527 -27.48 18.22 12.25
CA GLU A 527 -27.52 19.01 13.49
C GLU A 527 -26.14 19.33 14.09
N LYS A 528 -25.04 19.04 13.39
CA LYS A 528 -23.67 19.30 13.91
C LYS A 528 -22.66 19.74 12.85
N LEU A 529 -23.04 20.59 11.92
CA LEU A 529 -22.13 21.45 11.16
C LEU A 529 -22.44 22.91 11.44
#